data_a7a697dd35a4fc04be76f4589805d27f
#
_entry.id   a7a697dd35a4fc04be76f4589805d27f
#
_cell.length_a   1.000
_cell.length_b   1.000
_cell.length_c   1.000
_cell.angle_alpha   90.00
_cell.angle_beta   90.00
_cell.angle_gamma   90.00
#
_symmetry.space_group_name_H-M   'P 1'
#
loop_
_entity.id
_entity.type
_entity.pdbx_description
1 polymer ?
#
loop_
_entity_poly.entity_id
_entity_poly.type
_entity_poly.pdbx_seq_one_letter_code
_entity_poly.pdbx_strand_id
1 'polypeptide(L)'
;MLKGCGAVALPLMLSACSWSWFGLNSPPRAAAHSTGWLSVAPARDFVYMAARNGQVSPNRIENTAMTGIVLKSDINEAVRNSIASRLQIAGFHLTEGRRVLSGSIEKFTVDDTRSPAYWTLKMRYVVTDAASQKVVFSTTKTVRQKSPKFTSNTIAIEDTVKLSVDALISDPGFVKSVN
;
A
#
# COMPACT_ATOMS: atom_id res chain seq x y z
N MET A 1 -55.54 38.44 48.81
CA MET A 1 -54.50 39.42 48.47
C MET A 1 -53.21 38.68 48.19
N LEU A 2 -52.49 39.11 47.19
CA LEU A 2 -51.19 38.79 46.68
C LEU A 2 -51.09 37.70 45.59
N LYS A 3 -50.75 38.25 44.44
CA LYS A 3 -50.42 37.67 43.17
C LYS A 3 -49.04 36.98 43.18
N GLY A 4 -48.93 35.79 42.68
CA GLY A 4 -47.66 35.13 42.36
C GLY A 4 -47.42 35.03 40.88
N CYS A 5 -46.42 35.73 40.38
CA CYS A 5 -45.95 35.68 38.97
C CYS A 5 -45.25 34.37 38.69
N GLY A 6 -45.78 33.60 37.72
CA GLY A 6 -45.09 32.45 37.18
C GLY A 6 -44.12 32.86 36.06
N ALA A 7 -42.85 32.61 36.23
CA ALA A 7 -41.85 32.77 35.16
C ALA A 7 -41.80 31.50 34.30
N VAL A 8 -42.19 31.66 33.04
CA VAL A 8 -42.02 30.61 32.00
C VAL A 8 -40.62 30.71 31.44
N ALA A 9 -39.81 29.72 31.73
CA ALA A 9 -38.49 29.57 31.10
C ALA A 9 -38.64 28.81 29.77
N LEU A 10 -38.35 29.47 28.65
CA LEU A 10 -38.23 28.86 27.35
C LEU A 10 -36.82 28.19 27.25
N PRO A 11 -36.72 26.93 26.86
CA PRO A 11 -35.42 26.38 26.48
C PRO A 11 -35.10 26.80 25.03
N LEU A 12 -34.00 27.54 24.86
CA LEU A 12 -33.38 27.82 23.57
C LEU A 12 -32.75 26.53 23.05
N MET A 13 -33.40 25.92 22.08
CA MET A 13 -32.84 24.86 21.25
C MET A 13 -31.79 25.46 20.30
N LEU A 14 -30.53 25.40 20.68
CA LEU A 14 -29.39 25.67 19.79
C LEU A 14 -29.22 24.45 18.90
N SER A 15 -29.85 24.46 17.71
CA SER A 15 -29.52 23.52 16.63
C SER A 15 -28.18 23.90 16.04
N ALA A 16 -27.13 23.23 16.49
CA ALA A 16 -25.82 23.26 15.86
C ALA A 16 -25.86 22.50 14.54
N CYS A 17 -26.13 23.20 13.45
CA CYS A 17 -25.85 22.70 12.11
C CYS A 17 -24.34 22.63 11.93
N SER A 18 -23.74 21.47 12.17
CA SER A 18 -22.37 21.21 11.79
C SER A 18 -22.30 21.04 10.27
N TRP A 19 -21.89 22.09 9.59
CA TRP A 19 -21.47 22.04 8.20
C TRP A 19 -20.15 21.28 8.08
N SER A 20 -20.21 19.98 7.94
CA SER A 20 -19.03 19.18 7.52
C SER A 20 -18.89 19.25 6.00
N TRP A 21 -18.43 20.40 5.49
CA TRP A 21 -18.15 20.60 4.08
C TRP A 21 -16.64 20.64 3.78
N PHE A 22 -15.89 19.76 4.40
CA PHE A 22 -14.56 19.43 3.98
C PHE A 22 -14.44 17.92 3.99
N GLY A 23 -14.45 17.33 2.78
CA GLY A 23 -14.00 15.97 2.55
C GLY A 23 -12.51 15.82 2.88
N LEU A 24 -12.16 16.03 4.14
CA LEU A 24 -10.85 15.76 4.67
C LEU A 24 -10.81 14.29 5.03
N ASN A 25 -10.07 13.55 4.19
CA ASN A 25 -9.31 12.36 4.52
C ASN A 25 -9.81 11.67 5.80
N SER A 26 -10.58 10.59 5.62
CA SER A 26 -10.73 9.63 6.70
C SER A 26 -9.32 9.38 7.25
N PRO A 27 -9.09 9.53 8.57
CA PRO A 27 -7.78 9.21 9.14
C PRO A 27 -7.44 7.81 8.68
N PRO A 28 -6.17 7.54 8.32
CA PRO A 28 -5.77 6.21 7.91
C PRO A 28 -6.24 5.27 9.02
N ARG A 29 -7.14 4.35 8.62
CA ARG A 29 -7.66 3.34 9.56
C ARG A 29 -6.42 2.69 10.15
N ALA A 30 -6.21 2.85 11.46
CA ALA A 30 -5.10 2.26 12.15
C ALA A 30 -5.05 0.79 11.69
N ALA A 31 -3.98 0.43 10.99
CA ALA A 31 -3.81 -0.92 10.51
C ALA A 31 -3.97 -1.82 11.73
N ALA A 32 -4.94 -2.72 11.72
CA ALA A 32 -5.06 -3.72 12.76
C ALA A 32 -3.66 -4.33 12.90
N HIS A 33 -3.09 -4.29 14.11
CA HIS A 33 -1.78 -4.88 14.37
C HIS A 33 -1.91 -6.37 14.10
N SER A 34 -1.64 -6.79 12.86
CA SER A 34 -1.59 -8.19 12.52
C SER A 34 -0.17 -8.66 12.81
N THR A 35 -0.03 -9.33 13.93
CA THR A 35 1.21 -9.99 14.32
C THR A 35 1.26 -11.34 13.63
N GLY A 36 1.89 -11.42 12.48
CA GLY A 36 2.14 -12.68 11.78
C GLY A 36 3.64 -12.95 11.68
N TRP A 37 4.00 -14.23 11.53
CA TRP A 37 5.37 -14.67 11.31
C TRP A 37 5.52 -15.12 9.86
N LEU A 38 6.36 -14.41 9.08
CA LEU A 38 6.64 -14.81 7.70
C LEU A 38 8.07 -14.41 7.31
N SER A 39 8.63 -15.10 6.32
CA SER A 39 9.82 -14.65 5.63
C SER A 39 9.44 -13.97 4.32
N VAL A 40 10.26 -12.99 3.92
CA VAL A 40 10.15 -12.37 2.60
C VAL A 40 11.23 -12.98 1.72
N ALA A 41 10.81 -13.63 0.65
CA ALA A 41 11.70 -14.31 -0.29
C ALA A 41 12.81 -13.39 -0.83
N PRO A 42 13.93 -13.94 -1.34
CA PRO A 42 14.95 -13.16 -2.03
C PRO A 42 14.40 -12.36 -3.21
N ALA A 43 15.09 -11.29 -3.60
CA ALA A 43 14.63 -10.38 -4.67
C ALA A 43 14.35 -11.10 -6.01
N ARG A 44 15.10 -12.15 -6.34
CA ARG A 44 14.87 -12.96 -7.54
C ARG A 44 13.49 -13.61 -7.62
N ASP A 45 12.83 -13.81 -6.47
CA ASP A 45 11.51 -14.41 -6.37
C ASP A 45 10.37 -13.35 -6.42
N PHE A 46 10.75 -12.08 -6.63
CA PHE A 46 9.86 -10.97 -6.96
C PHE A 46 10.04 -10.59 -8.43
N VAL A 47 9.47 -11.40 -9.32
CA VAL A 47 9.73 -11.31 -10.76
C VAL A 47 9.16 -10.04 -11.36
N TYR A 48 10.01 -9.18 -11.94
CA TYR A 48 9.56 -8.02 -12.71
C TYR A 48 9.22 -8.45 -14.14
N MET A 49 7.92 -8.55 -14.44
CA MET A 49 7.41 -9.16 -15.67
C MET A 49 7.81 -8.37 -16.93
N ALA A 50 7.85 -7.04 -16.88
CA ALA A 50 8.27 -6.23 -18.01
C ALA A 50 9.73 -6.49 -18.40
N ALA A 51 10.63 -6.64 -17.42
CA ALA A 51 12.02 -7.00 -17.67
C ALA A 51 12.16 -8.46 -18.13
N ARG A 52 11.44 -9.39 -17.50
CA ARG A 52 11.44 -10.81 -17.88
C ARG A 52 10.98 -11.01 -19.35
N ASN A 53 10.04 -10.20 -19.80
CA ASN A 53 9.52 -10.25 -21.17
C ASN A 53 10.36 -9.43 -22.16
N GLY A 54 11.50 -8.85 -21.74
CA GLY A 54 12.37 -8.05 -22.59
C GLY A 54 11.83 -6.67 -22.99
N GLN A 55 10.76 -6.20 -22.34
CA GLN A 55 10.14 -4.91 -22.65
C GLN A 55 10.97 -3.74 -22.12
N VAL A 56 11.62 -3.91 -20.96
CA VAL A 56 12.48 -2.92 -20.33
C VAL A 56 13.69 -3.60 -19.66
N SER A 57 14.71 -2.82 -19.30
CA SER A 57 15.81 -3.31 -18.45
C SER A 57 15.33 -3.57 -17.01
N PRO A 58 15.98 -4.48 -16.24
CA PRO A 58 15.57 -4.83 -14.87
C PRO A 58 15.46 -3.65 -13.89
N ASN A 59 16.22 -2.59 -14.15
CA ASN A 59 16.26 -1.36 -13.35
C ASN A 59 15.44 -0.20 -13.94
N ARG A 60 14.59 -0.44 -14.94
CA ARG A 60 13.83 0.60 -15.64
C ARG A 60 12.34 0.47 -15.40
N ILE A 61 11.70 1.59 -15.06
CA ILE A 61 10.24 1.75 -15.01
C ILE A 61 9.79 2.47 -16.28
N GLU A 62 8.74 1.98 -16.93
CA GLU A 62 8.11 2.66 -18.06
C GLU A 62 7.51 3.99 -17.64
N ASN A 63 7.77 5.03 -18.44
CA ASN A 63 7.14 6.33 -18.31
C ASN A 63 6.38 6.64 -19.59
N THR A 64 5.10 7.01 -19.47
CA THR A 64 4.24 7.29 -20.64
C THR A 64 4.56 8.62 -21.32
N ALA A 65 5.21 9.55 -20.62
CA ALA A 65 5.50 10.89 -21.16
C ALA A 65 6.94 11.06 -21.66
N MET A 66 7.88 10.28 -21.16
CA MET A 66 9.32 10.48 -21.40
C MET A 66 10.06 9.13 -21.46
N THR A 67 11.36 9.21 -21.66
CA THR A 67 12.24 8.06 -21.47
C THR A 67 12.06 7.50 -20.06
N GLY A 68 11.90 6.16 -19.95
CA GLY A 68 11.65 5.50 -18.67
C GLY A 68 12.63 5.87 -17.56
N ILE A 69 12.18 5.74 -16.34
CA ILE A 69 12.97 6.03 -15.14
C ILE A 69 13.96 4.89 -14.90
N VAL A 70 15.24 5.21 -14.82
CA VAL A 70 16.32 4.26 -14.53
C VAL A 70 16.75 4.40 -13.08
N LEU A 71 16.77 3.30 -12.34
CA LEU A 71 17.24 3.22 -10.95
C LEU A 71 18.70 2.72 -10.87
N LYS A 72 19.30 2.88 -9.70
CA LYS A 72 20.62 2.33 -9.40
C LYS A 72 20.59 0.82 -9.15
N SER A 73 19.50 0.30 -8.58
CA SER A 73 19.26 -1.12 -8.31
C SER A 73 18.14 -1.65 -9.19
N ASP A 74 18.01 -2.95 -9.28
CA ASP A 74 16.91 -3.60 -9.97
C ASP A 74 15.57 -3.34 -9.29
N ILE A 75 14.51 -3.29 -10.08
CA ILE A 75 13.14 -3.01 -9.59
C ILE A 75 12.67 -4.07 -8.60
N ASN A 76 12.97 -5.34 -8.84
CA ASN A 76 12.63 -6.43 -7.94
C ASN A 76 13.30 -6.28 -6.56
N GLU A 77 14.54 -5.82 -6.51
CA GLU A 77 15.25 -5.56 -5.26
C GLU A 77 14.64 -4.38 -4.51
N ALA A 78 14.43 -3.26 -5.20
CA ALA A 78 13.81 -2.07 -4.61
C ALA A 78 12.41 -2.38 -4.04
N VAL A 79 11.58 -3.07 -4.81
CA VAL A 79 10.23 -3.47 -4.39
C VAL A 79 10.27 -4.45 -3.23
N ARG A 80 11.10 -5.49 -3.29
CA ARG A 80 11.26 -6.47 -2.20
C ARG A 80 11.67 -5.80 -0.89
N ASN A 81 12.64 -4.88 -0.93
CA ASN A 81 13.13 -4.19 0.25
C ASN A 81 12.06 -3.26 0.85
N SER A 82 11.31 -2.55 0.00
CA SER A 82 10.18 -1.72 0.43
C SER A 82 9.04 -2.57 1.05
N ILE A 83 8.75 -3.76 0.49
CA ILE A 83 7.78 -4.70 1.07
C ILE A 83 8.22 -5.15 2.46
N ALA A 84 9.48 -5.59 2.61
CA ALA A 84 10.01 -6.04 3.89
C ALA A 84 9.95 -4.93 4.95
N SER A 85 10.42 -3.74 4.61
CA SER A 85 10.35 -2.56 5.49
C SER A 85 8.92 -2.24 5.92
N ARG A 86 7.97 -2.23 4.98
CA ARG A 86 6.59 -1.90 5.29
C ARG A 86 5.90 -2.94 6.16
N LEU A 87 6.17 -4.23 5.94
CA LEU A 87 5.65 -5.31 6.79
C LEU A 87 6.20 -5.22 8.22
N GLN A 88 7.50 -4.92 8.39
CA GLN A 88 8.08 -4.70 9.72
C GLN A 88 7.43 -3.52 10.44
N ILE A 89 7.25 -2.39 9.75
CA ILE A 89 6.56 -1.21 10.31
C ILE A 89 5.10 -1.55 10.69
N ALA A 90 4.45 -2.44 9.96
CA ALA A 90 3.10 -2.90 10.25
C ALA A 90 3.01 -3.92 11.39
N GLY A 91 4.14 -4.33 11.98
CA GLY A 91 4.21 -5.23 13.13
C GLY A 91 4.40 -6.71 12.79
N PHE A 92 4.69 -7.06 11.53
CA PHE A 92 5.01 -8.44 11.17
C PHE A 92 6.44 -8.80 11.59
N HIS A 93 6.60 -10.01 12.12
CA HIS A 93 7.91 -10.56 12.43
C HIS A 93 8.51 -11.23 11.19
N LEU A 94 9.53 -10.59 10.61
CA LEU A 94 10.25 -11.12 9.44
C LEU A 94 11.42 -11.99 9.90
N THR A 95 11.18 -13.28 10.03
CA THR A 95 12.21 -14.28 10.37
C THR A 95 12.08 -15.46 9.42
N GLU A 96 13.06 -16.36 9.45
CA GLU A 96 12.89 -17.67 8.80
C GLU A 96 11.68 -18.38 9.41
N GLY A 97 10.60 -18.43 8.65
CA GLY A 97 9.31 -18.89 9.10
C GLY A 97 8.70 -19.92 8.15
N ARG A 98 7.63 -20.54 8.64
CA ARG A 98 6.87 -21.52 7.84
C ARG A 98 6.22 -20.89 6.60
N ARG A 99 5.95 -19.58 6.64
CA ARG A 99 5.30 -18.85 5.54
C ARG A 99 6.32 -17.98 4.82
N VAL A 100 6.36 -18.11 3.49
CA VAL A 100 7.26 -17.36 2.62
C VAL A 100 6.43 -16.48 1.68
N LEU A 101 6.63 -15.17 1.74
CA LEU A 101 6.02 -14.20 0.82
C LEU A 101 6.94 -14.00 -0.38
N SER A 102 6.42 -14.22 -1.56
CA SER A 102 7.02 -13.93 -2.86
C SER A 102 6.00 -13.26 -3.78
N GLY A 103 6.34 -12.98 -5.03
CA GLY A 103 5.37 -12.42 -5.96
C GLY A 103 5.91 -12.06 -7.33
N SER A 104 5.05 -11.40 -8.12
CA SER A 104 5.44 -10.85 -9.41
C SER A 104 4.94 -9.42 -9.57
N ILE A 105 5.82 -8.56 -10.06
CA ILE A 105 5.51 -7.17 -10.42
C ILE A 105 4.96 -7.23 -11.86
N GLU A 106 3.63 -7.31 -11.99
CA GLU A 106 2.95 -7.48 -13.28
C GLU A 106 2.96 -6.19 -14.10
N LYS A 107 2.91 -5.04 -13.41
CA LYS A 107 3.01 -3.71 -14.01
C LYS A 107 3.62 -2.74 -13.01
N PHE A 108 4.58 -1.95 -13.46
CA PHE A 108 5.07 -0.79 -12.73
C PHE A 108 5.34 0.32 -13.75
N THR A 109 4.50 1.36 -13.72
CA THR A 109 4.55 2.45 -14.71
C THR A 109 4.33 3.79 -14.04
N VAL A 110 4.85 4.84 -14.66
CA VAL A 110 4.57 6.21 -14.29
C VAL A 110 3.95 6.95 -15.47
N ASP A 111 2.99 7.81 -15.18
CA ASP A 111 2.42 8.79 -16.09
C ASP A 111 2.68 10.17 -15.51
N ASP A 112 3.64 10.87 -16.10
CA ASP A 112 4.01 12.24 -15.74
C ASP A 112 3.67 13.26 -16.83
N THR A 113 2.78 12.91 -17.75
CA THR A 113 2.26 13.84 -18.79
C THR A 113 1.65 15.08 -18.16
N ARG A 114 1.11 14.94 -16.95
CA ARG A 114 0.48 16.01 -16.17
C ARG A 114 1.07 16.10 -14.77
N SER A 115 0.78 17.18 -14.04
CA SER A 115 1.04 17.31 -12.61
C SER A 115 -0.28 17.17 -11.85
N PRO A 116 -0.37 16.30 -10.82
CA PRO A 116 0.66 15.39 -10.31
C PRO A 116 0.94 14.21 -11.25
N ALA A 117 2.12 13.60 -11.12
CA ALA A 117 2.44 12.33 -11.77
C ALA A 117 1.67 11.18 -11.09
N TYR A 118 1.37 10.15 -11.87
CA TYR A 118 0.66 8.97 -11.38
C TYR A 118 1.53 7.72 -11.51
N TRP A 119 1.85 7.11 -10.40
CA TRP A 119 2.54 5.83 -10.31
C TRP A 119 1.53 4.71 -10.20
N THR A 120 1.64 3.70 -11.05
CA THR A 120 0.74 2.54 -11.04
C THR A 120 1.56 1.28 -10.81
N LEU A 121 1.23 0.55 -9.73
CA LEU A 121 1.81 -0.75 -9.42
C LEU A 121 0.71 -1.80 -9.42
N LYS A 122 0.86 -2.84 -10.23
CA LYS A 122 0.07 -4.06 -10.17
C LYS A 122 0.99 -5.20 -9.75
N MET A 123 0.72 -5.76 -8.59
CA MET A 123 1.55 -6.78 -7.99
C MET A 123 0.73 -7.99 -7.58
N ARG A 124 1.18 -9.16 -7.98
CA ARG A 124 0.69 -10.44 -7.50
C ARG A 124 1.54 -10.89 -6.33
N TYR A 125 0.90 -11.12 -5.19
CA TYR A 125 1.50 -11.66 -3.98
C TYR A 125 1.17 -13.14 -3.85
N VAL A 126 2.14 -13.92 -3.39
CA VAL A 126 2.00 -15.36 -3.17
C VAL A 126 2.60 -15.71 -1.82
N VAL A 127 1.83 -16.39 -0.96
CA VAL A 127 2.34 -16.98 0.28
C VAL A 127 2.43 -18.48 0.10
N THR A 128 3.62 -19.00 0.33
CA THR A 128 3.92 -20.44 0.22
C THR A 128 4.25 -21.03 1.59
N ASP A 129 3.80 -22.20 1.88
CA ASP A 129 4.23 -22.98 3.05
C ASP A 129 5.61 -23.59 2.73
N ALA A 130 6.63 -23.22 3.53
CA ALA A 130 8.01 -23.59 3.28
C ALA A 130 8.26 -25.11 3.34
N ALA A 131 7.53 -25.84 4.18
CA ALA A 131 7.70 -27.27 4.33
C ALA A 131 7.07 -28.07 3.19
N SER A 132 5.85 -27.71 2.79
CA SER A 132 5.10 -28.42 1.76
C SER A 132 5.27 -27.85 0.34
N GLN A 133 5.89 -26.66 0.21
CA GLN A 133 6.02 -25.91 -1.03
C GLN A 133 4.66 -25.57 -1.68
N LYS A 134 3.56 -25.66 -0.93
CA LYS A 134 2.22 -25.36 -1.44
C LYS A 134 1.89 -23.89 -1.28
N VAL A 135 1.28 -23.31 -2.30
CA VAL A 135 0.69 -21.98 -2.23
C VAL A 135 -0.51 -22.02 -1.30
N VAL A 136 -0.48 -21.26 -0.22
CA VAL A 136 -1.56 -21.14 0.77
C VAL A 136 -2.40 -19.88 0.60
N PHE A 137 -1.86 -18.89 -0.08
CA PHE A 137 -2.58 -17.66 -0.41
C PHE A 137 -2.00 -17.03 -1.68
N SER A 138 -2.86 -16.45 -2.52
CA SER A 138 -2.45 -15.65 -3.67
C SER A 138 -3.48 -14.56 -3.92
N THR A 139 -3.00 -13.33 -4.16
CA THR A 139 -3.85 -12.18 -4.48
C THR A 139 -3.12 -11.23 -5.42
N THR A 140 -3.87 -10.44 -6.18
CA THR A 140 -3.31 -9.35 -6.98
C THR A 140 -3.84 -8.03 -6.46
N LYS A 141 -2.96 -7.09 -6.17
CA LYS A 141 -3.29 -5.73 -5.77
C LYS A 141 -2.85 -4.76 -6.85
N THR A 142 -3.74 -3.83 -7.18
CA THR A 142 -3.43 -2.72 -8.10
C THR A 142 -3.63 -1.43 -7.37
N VAL A 143 -2.59 -0.61 -7.31
CA VAL A 143 -2.62 0.69 -6.65
C VAL A 143 -2.17 1.79 -7.60
N ARG A 144 -2.66 2.99 -7.36
CA ARG A 144 -2.29 4.18 -8.09
C ARG A 144 -1.96 5.30 -7.10
N GLN A 145 -0.72 5.73 -7.10
CA GLN A 145 -0.18 6.79 -6.23
C GLN A 145 -0.06 8.09 -7.00
N LYS A 146 -0.51 9.19 -6.40
CA LYS A 146 -0.23 10.56 -6.86
C LYS A 146 1.07 11.02 -6.24
N SER A 147 1.97 11.59 -7.05
CA SER A 147 3.21 12.17 -6.58
C SER A 147 3.44 13.54 -7.22
N PRO A 148 3.92 14.55 -6.47
CA PRO A 148 4.37 15.79 -7.08
C PRO A 148 5.44 15.49 -8.13
N LYS A 149 5.43 16.24 -9.26
CA LYS A 149 6.26 15.94 -10.44
C LYS A 149 7.77 15.94 -10.15
N PHE A 150 8.21 16.65 -9.12
CA PHE A 150 9.63 16.78 -8.73
C PHE A 150 9.98 15.96 -7.46
N THR A 151 9.12 15.06 -7.03
CA THR A 151 9.45 14.13 -5.95
C THR A 151 10.54 13.18 -6.40
N SER A 152 11.46 12.83 -5.50
CA SER A 152 12.45 11.77 -5.74
C SER A 152 11.76 10.48 -6.20
N ASN A 153 12.26 9.88 -7.28
CA ASN A 153 11.74 8.62 -7.79
C ASN A 153 11.78 7.51 -6.74
N THR A 154 12.80 7.50 -5.87
CA THR A 154 12.91 6.53 -4.76
C THR A 154 11.73 6.66 -3.81
N ILE A 155 11.42 7.89 -3.37
CA ILE A 155 10.28 8.15 -2.47
C ILE A 155 8.96 7.75 -3.14
N ALA A 156 8.76 8.11 -4.40
CA ALA A 156 7.53 7.78 -5.13
C ALA A 156 7.35 6.26 -5.30
N ILE A 157 8.44 5.52 -5.50
CA ILE A 157 8.43 4.05 -5.56
C ILE A 157 8.07 3.46 -4.19
N GLU A 158 8.73 3.91 -3.12
CA GLU A 158 8.47 3.45 -1.75
C GLU A 158 7.01 3.71 -1.36
N ASP A 159 6.48 4.90 -1.61
CA ASP A 159 5.09 5.25 -1.32
C ASP A 159 4.11 4.38 -2.12
N THR A 160 4.42 4.09 -3.38
CA THR A 160 3.58 3.24 -4.23
C THR A 160 3.57 1.79 -3.74
N VAL A 161 4.74 1.26 -3.38
CA VAL A 161 4.86 -0.09 -2.79
C VAL A 161 4.16 -0.16 -1.44
N LYS A 162 4.33 0.87 -0.58
CA LYS A 162 3.64 0.98 0.70
C LYS A 162 2.12 0.84 0.55
N LEU A 163 1.52 1.58 -0.39
CA LEU A 163 0.08 1.45 -0.67
C LEU A 163 -0.32 0.03 -1.08
N SER A 164 0.52 -0.64 -1.88
CA SER A 164 0.27 -2.02 -2.30
C SER A 164 0.34 -3.00 -1.13
N VAL A 165 1.30 -2.81 -0.22
CA VAL A 165 1.45 -3.63 1.00
C VAL A 165 0.31 -3.33 1.98
N ASP A 166 -0.11 -2.09 2.13
CA ASP A 166 -1.26 -1.73 2.98
C ASP A 166 -2.55 -2.40 2.49
N ALA A 167 -2.75 -2.47 1.16
CA ALA A 167 -3.84 -3.20 0.56
C ALA A 167 -3.73 -4.74 0.77
N LEU A 168 -2.50 -5.28 0.83
CA LEU A 168 -2.26 -6.68 1.16
C LEU A 168 -2.57 -6.98 2.63
N ILE A 169 -2.07 -6.17 3.56
CA ILE A 169 -2.28 -6.33 5.01
C ILE A 169 -3.77 -6.20 5.36
N SER A 170 -4.51 -5.40 4.62
CA SER A 170 -5.96 -5.25 4.80
C SER A 170 -6.78 -6.42 4.26
N ASP A 171 -6.14 -7.38 3.59
CA ASP A 171 -6.81 -8.58 3.06
C ASP A 171 -6.94 -9.65 4.15
N PRO A 172 -8.16 -10.00 4.59
CA PRO A 172 -8.35 -11.01 5.65
C PRO A 172 -7.78 -12.39 5.29
N GLY A 173 -7.74 -12.74 4.01
CA GLY A 173 -7.15 -13.98 3.51
C GLY A 173 -5.64 -14.00 3.72
N PHE A 174 -4.95 -12.88 3.49
CA PHE A 174 -3.52 -12.75 3.78
C PHE A 174 -3.26 -12.92 5.28
N VAL A 175 -3.95 -12.13 6.11
CA VAL A 175 -3.79 -12.20 7.57
C VAL A 175 -3.98 -13.62 8.09
N LYS A 176 -5.05 -14.29 7.65
CA LYS A 176 -5.31 -15.70 8.02
C LYS A 176 -4.21 -16.66 7.55
N SER A 177 -3.56 -16.38 6.42
CA SER A 177 -2.55 -17.27 5.84
C SER A 177 -1.20 -17.21 6.57
N VAL A 178 -0.92 -16.14 7.32
CA VAL A 178 0.36 -15.88 8.00
C VAL A 178 0.29 -15.98 9.53
N ASN A 179 -0.90 -16.19 10.08
CA ASN A 179 -1.17 -16.52 11.49
C ASN A 179 -1.48 -18.01 11.62
#